data_7c62fa7d0b95707a49d4bcb004dbf35a
#
_entry.id   7c62fa7d0b95707a49d4bcb004dbf35a
#
_cell.length_a   1.000
_cell.length_b   1.000
_cell.length_c   1.000
_cell.angle_alpha   90.00
_cell.angle_beta   90.00
_cell.angle_gamma   90.00
#
_symmetry.space_group_name_H-M   'P 1'
#
loop_
_entity.id
_entity.type
_entity.pdbx_description
1 polymer ?
#
loop_
_entity_poly.entity_id
_entity_poly.type
_entity_poly.pdbx_seq_one_letter_code
_entity_poly.pdbx_strand_id
1 'polypeptide(L)'
;LYVLDANSARASAKMKRADLPLLLTEVGKIEILNAVGLRLFRKELQPAEAKKVYALFRQDIEQGVVQIVPLPSAAYQQAERIARTHTPLLGTRTLDVLHVAGALVLKADAFYTFDQKLASLATAIGLTIP
;
A
#
# COMPACT_ATOMS: atom_id res chain seq x y z
N LEU A 1 10.09 1.95 -2.06
CA LEU A 1 11.14 2.18 -1.07
C LEU A 1 12.17 1.06 -1.01
N TYR A 2 11.73 -0.21 -1.06
CA TYR A 2 12.63 -1.38 -1.02
C TYR A 2 13.41 -1.61 -2.31
N VAL A 3 12.93 -1.04 -3.42
CA VAL A 3 13.59 -1.08 -4.72
C VAL A 3 13.75 0.35 -5.21
N LEU A 4 14.95 0.72 -5.63
CA LEU A 4 15.21 2.06 -6.13
C LEU A 4 14.46 2.30 -7.44
N ASP A 5 13.64 3.34 -7.44
CA ASP A 5 12.88 3.83 -8.60
C ASP A 5 12.73 5.36 -8.51
N ALA A 6 12.00 5.94 -9.46
CA ALA A 6 11.78 7.39 -9.51
C ALA A 6 11.08 7.96 -8.27
N ASN A 7 10.38 7.13 -7.50
CA ASN A 7 9.63 7.54 -6.31
C ASN A 7 10.36 7.27 -4.99
N SER A 8 11.52 6.58 -5.01
CA SER A 8 12.21 6.12 -3.80
C SER A 8 12.60 7.28 -2.87
N ALA A 9 13.14 8.38 -3.42
CA ALA A 9 13.53 9.55 -2.63
C ALA A 9 12.31 10.20 -1.97
N ARG A 10 11.19 10.32 -2.70
CA ARG A 10 9.93 10.87 -2.19
C ARG A 10 9.33 9.96 -1.12
N ALA A 11 9.37 8.66 -1.34
CA ALA A 11 8.91 7.67 -0.37
C ALA A 11 9.73 7.73 0.91
N SER A 12 11.06 7.79 0.82
CA SER A 12 11.94 7.93 1.98
C SER A 12 11.66 9.22 2.76
N ALA A 13 11.45 10.35 2.07
CA ALA A 13 11.12 11.61 2.71
C ALA A 13 9.76 11.56 3.44
N LYS A 14 8.75 10.93 2.84
CA LYS A 14 7.44 10.74 3.46
C LYS A 14 7.52 9.81 4.67
N MET A 15 8.25 8.71 4.57
CA MET A 15 8.42 7.76 5.68
C MET A 15 9.12 8.36 6.88
N LYS A 16 10.10 9.26 6.68
CA LYS A 16 10.75 9.98 7.77
C LYS A 16 9.80 10.89 8.56
N ARG A 17 8.71 11.34 7.93
CA ARG A 17 7.69 12.19 8.53
C ARG A 17 6.49 11.42 9.03
N ALA A 18 6.39 10.14 8.70
CA ALA A 18 5.27 9.31 9.12
C ALA A 18 5.40 8.92 10.59
N ASP A 19 4.27 8.92 11.29
CA ASP A 19 4.20 8.32 12.62
C ASP A 19 4.26 6.80 12.49
N LEU A 20 5.16 6.19 13.26
CA LEU A 20 5.31 4.74 13.29
C LEU A 20 4.36 4.11 14.32
N PRO A 21 3.93 2.86 14.10
CA PRO A 21 4.19 2.02 12.94
C PRO A 21 3.36 2.40 11.71
N LEU A 22 3.87 2.09 10.53
CA LEU A 22 3.08 2.11 9.30
C LEU A 22 2.20 0.86 9.25
N LEU A 23 0.90 1.05 9.14
CA LEU A 23 -0.04 -0.07 9.03
C LEU A 23 -0.06 -0.61 7.60
N LEU A 24 0.02 -1.92 7.47
CA LEU A 24 -0.08 -2.64 6.21
C LEU A 24 -1.01 -3.83 6.40
N THR A 25 -2.00 -3.97 5.55
CA THR A 25 -2.87 -5.16 5.60
C THR A 25 -2.14 -6.38 5.06
N GLU A 26 -2.63 -7.58 5.38
CA GLU A 26 -2.09 -8.82 4.79
C GLU A 26 -2.20 -8.81 3.27
N VAL A 27 -3.27 -8.23 2.71
CA VAL A 27 -3.41 -8.03 1.27
C VAL A 27 -2.28 -7.13 0.74
N GLY A 28 -1.99 -6.03 1.42
CA GLY A 28 -0.89 -5.14 1.07
C GLY A 28 0.48 -5.81 1.15
N LYS A 29 0.69 -6.69 2.14
CA LYS A 29 1.90 -7.51 2.25
C LYS A 29 2.07 -8.40 1.02
N ILE A 30 1.02 -9.11 0.62
CA ILE A 30 1.05 -9.97 -0.58
C ILE A 30 1.35 -9.14 -1.82
N GLU A 31 0.76 -7.97 -1.95
CA GLU A 31 0.97 -7.08 -3.09
C GLU A 31 2.43 -6.63 -3.19
N ILE A 32 3.07 -6.27 -2.08
CA ILE A 32 4.50 -5.91 -2.05
C ILE A 32 5.36 -7.10 -2.49
N LEU A 33 5.13 -8.28 -1.93
CA LEU A 33 5.90 -9.48 -2.27
C LEU A 33 5.70 -9.87 -3.74
N ASN A 34 4.46 -9.78 -4.23
CA ASN A 34 4.15 -10.08 -5.62
C ASN A 34 4.78 -9.05 -6.59
N ALA A 35 4.81 -7.79 -6.22
CA ALA A 35 5.47 -6.74 -7.02
C ALA A 35 6.96 -7.02 -7.21
N VAL A 36 7.65 -7.47 -6.17
CA VAL A 36 9.05 -7.89 -6.26
C VAL A 36 9.20 -9.09 -7.18
N GLY A 37 8.33 -10.09 -7.05
CA GLY A 37 8.31 -11.27 -7.93
C GLY A 37 8.10 -10.91 -9.40
N LEU A 38 7.21 -9.97 -9.69
CA LEU A 38 6.98 -9.50 -11.06
C LEU A 38 8.20 -8.79 -11.65
N ARG A 39 8.93 -8.03 -10.84
CA ARG A 39 10.17 -7.39 -11.29
C ARG A 39 11.28 -8.41 -11.58
N LEU A 40 11.36 -9.48 -10.78
CA LEU A 40 12.23 -10.62 -11.07
C LEU A 40 11.86 -11.27 -12.40
N PHE A 41 10.59 -11.56 -12.62
CA PHE A 41 10.10 -12.15 -13.86
C PHE A 41 10.43 -11.30 -15.09
N ARG A 42 10.28 -9.98 -14.97
CA ARG A 42 10.60 -9.01 -16.04
C ARG A 42 12.10 -8.74 -16.20
N LYS A 43 12.96 -9.39 -15.40
CA LYS A 43 14.41 -9.19 -15.37
C LYS A 43 14.82 -7.74 -15.04
N GLU A 44 13.97 -7.01 -14.37
CA GLU A 44 14.24 -5.66 -13.85
C GLU A 44 15.01 -5.68 -12.53
N LEU A 45 15.10 -6.86 -11.91
CA LEU A 45 15.73 -7.10 -10.61
C LEU A 45 16.49 -8.42 -10.66
N GLN A 46 17.69 -8.43 -10.08
CA GLN A 46 18.48 -9.66 -9.96
C GLN A 46 18.04 -10.48 -8.73
N PRO A 47 18.18 -11.82 -8.73
CA PRO A 47 17.81 -12.65 -7.58
C PRO A 47 18.46 -12.23 -6.26
N ALA A 48 19.72 -11.81 -6.28
CA ALA A 48 20.42 -11.33 -5.10
C ALA A 48 19.81 -10.03 -4.54
N GLU A 49 19.38 -9.14 -5.43
CA GLU A 49 18.70 -7.87 -5.06
C GLU A 49 17.33 -8.16 -4.45
N ALA A 50 16.55 -9.06 -5.05
CA ALA A 50 15.26 -9.47 -4.52
C ALA A 50 15.39 -10.08 -3.12
N LYS A 51 16.41 -10.91 -2.89
CA LYS A 51 16.69 -11.49 -1.57
C LYS A 51 16.94 -10.40 -0.52
N LYS A 52 17.69 -9.36 -0.89
CA LYS A 52 17.92 -8.21 0.00
C LYS A 52 16.62 -7.46 0.30
N VAL A 53 15.78 -7.24 -0.71
CA VAL A 53 14.48 -6.56 -0.54
C VAL A 53 13.59 -7.34 0.42
N TYR A 54 13.46 -8.64 0.24
CA TYR A 54 12.67 -9.48 1.15
C TYR A 54 13.22 -9.47 2.59
N ALA A 55 14.54 -9.47 2.75
CA ALA A 55 15.18 -9.41 4.06
C ALA A 55 14.92 -8.07 4.76
N LEU A 56 15.04 -6.95 4.05
CA LEU A 56 14.76 -5.61 4.58
C LEU A 56 13.29 -5.46 4.97
N PHE A 57 12.38 -5.94 4.15
CA PHE A 57 10.96 -5.87 4.44
C PHE A 57 10.59 -6.68 5.68
N ARG A 58 11.14 -7.89 5.81
CA ARG A 58 10.98 -8.71 7.02
C ARG A 58 11.55 -8.01 8.25
N GLN A 59 12.73 -7.41 8.13
CA GLN A 59 13.36 -6.66 9.22
C GLN A 59 12.48 -5.51 9.69
N ASP A 60 11.89 -4.75 8.78
CA ASP A 60 10.99 -3.63 9.12
C ASP A 60 9.75 -4.11 9.88
N ILE A 61 9.23 -5.30 9.53
CA ILE A 61 8.13 -5.91 10.28
C ILE A 61 8.60 -6.33 11.69
N GLU A 62 9.74 -6.99 11.79
CA GLU A 62 10.31 -7.47 13.07
C GLU A 62 10.65 -6.32 14.01
N GLN A 63 11.09 -5.19 13.47
CA GLN A 63 11.45 -3.99 14.23
C GLN A 63 10.25 -3.07 14.54
N GLY A 64 9.06 -3.40 14.06
CA GLY A 64 7.85 -2.62 14.30
C GLY A 64 7.74 -1.34 13.46
N VAL A 65 8.56 -1.18 12.44
CA VAL A 65 8.43 -0.09 11.46
C VAL A 65 7.16 -0.27 10.64
N VAL A 66 6.88 -1.51 10.27
CA VAL A 66 5.65 -1.93 9.59
C VAL A 66 4.89 -2.89 10.48
N GLN A 67 3.63 -2.62 10.73
CA GLN A 67 2.73 -3.51 11.44
C GLN A 67 1.73 -4.14 10.48
N ILE A 68 1.74 -5.46 10.39
CA ILE A 68 0.77 -6.19 9.58
C ILE A 68 -0.52 -6.35 10.37
N VAL A 69 -1.62 -5.95 9.76
CA VAL A 69 -2.96 -6.04 10.35
C VAL A 69 -3.89 -6.82 9.42
N PRO A 70 -4.83 -7.61 9.96
CA PRO A 70 -5.84 -8.26 9.14
C PRO A 70 -6.76 -7.20 8.53
N LEU A 71 -7.29 -7.48 7.34
CA LEU A 71 -8.33 -6.64 6.75
C LEU A 71 -9.64 -6.88 7.51
N PRO A 72 -10.21 -5.85 8.18
CA PRO A 72 -11.43 -6.05 8.94
C PRO A 72 -12.61 -6.47 8.07
N SER A 73 -13.50 -7.31 8.59
CA SER A 73 -14.70 -7.75 7.85
C SER A 73 -15.54 -6.57 7.33
N ALA A 74 -15.65 -5.51 8.11
CA ALA A 74 -16.36 -4.29 7.72
C ALA A 74 -15.77 -3.61 6.47
N ALA A 75 -14.49 -3.86 6.16
CA ALA A 75 -13.86 -3.31 4.97
C ALA A 75 -14.47 -3.84 3.68
N TYR A 76 -14.95 -5.07 3.67
CA TYR A 76 -15.61 -5.65 2.49
C TYR A 76 -16.92 -4.93 2.16
N GLN A 77 -17.72 -4.60 3.16
CA GLN A 77 -18.95 -3.82 2.97
C GLN A 77 -18.65 -2.41 2.46
N GLN A 78 -17.64 -1.77 3.01
CA GLN A 78 -17.18 -0.47 2.52
C GLN A 78 -16.65 -0.56 1.09
N ALA A 79 -15.90 -1.61 0.78
CA ALA A 79 -15.39 -1.86 -0.57
C ALA A 79 -16.52 -2.02 -1.59
N GLU A 80 -17.58 -2.76 -1.26
CA GLU A 80 -18.75 -2.88 -2.13
C GLU A 80 -19.40 -1.52 -2.41
N ARG A 81 -19.58 -0.69 -1.37
CA ARG A 81 -20.13 0.65 -1.52
C ARG A 81 -19.25 1.52 -2.41
N ILE A 82 -17.95 1.54 -2.16
CA ILE A 82 -16.96 2.30 -2.93
C ILE A 82 -16.95 1.85 -4.39
N ALA A 83 -16.95 0.54 -4.64
CA ALA A 83 -16.99 -0.02 -5.98
C ALA A 83 -18.20 0.46 -6.76
N ARG A 84 -19.37 0.51 -6.13
CA ARG A 84 -20.61 0.94 -6.78
C ARG A 84 -20.67 2.46 -7.03
N THR A 85 -20.12 3.26 -6.13
CA THR A 85 -20.27 4.72 -6.17
C THR A 85 -19.11 5.44 -6.83
N HIS A 86 -17.88 4.97 -6.67
CA HIS A 86 -16.66 5.66 -7.11
C HIS A 86 -15.99 5.02 -8.33
N THR A 87 -15.99 3.70 -8.43
CA THR A 87 -15.35 3.02 -9.58
C THR A 87 -15.95 3.44 -10.92
N PRO A 88 -17.28 3.63 -11.09
CA PRO A 88 -17.82 4.11 -12.35
C PRO A 88 -17.28 5.46 -12.80
N LEU A 89 -16.83 6.29 -11.88
CA LEU A 89 -16.29 7.62 -12.14
C LEU A 89 -14.77 7.66 -12.25
N LEU A 90 -14.07 6.83 -11.48
CA LEU A 90 -12.62 6.89 -11.33
C LEU A 90 -11.88 5.73 -12.00
N GLY A 91 -12.58 4.65 -12.37
CA GLY A 91 -11.97 3.50 -13.02
C GLY A 91 -10.97 2.76 -12.12
N THR A 92 -11.25 2.67 -10.82
CA THR A 92 -10.37 2.03 -9.83
C THR A 92 -10.42 0.50 -9.92
N ARG A 93 -9.32 -0.14 -9.53
CA ARG A 93 -9.21 -1.61 -9.49
C ARG A 93 -9.66 -2.15 -8.15
N THR A 94 -9.96 -3.45 -8.09
CA THR A 94 -10.43 -4.12 -6.87
C THR A 94 -9.47 -3.95 -5.69
N LEU A 95 -8.16 -4.12 -5.91
CA LEU A 95 -7.18 -3.94 -4.83
C LEU A 95 -7.12 -2.50 -4.32
N ASP A 96 -7.25 -1.52 -5.20
CA ASP A 96 -7.30 -0.10 -4.82
C ASP A 96 -8.50 0.18 -3.91
N VAL A 97 -9.66 -0.38 -4.27
CA VAL A 97 -10.88 -0.27 -3.48
C VAL A 97 -10.71 -0.92 -2.11
N LEU A 98 -10.11 -2.11 -2.04
CA LEU A 98 -9.85 -2.81 -0.78
C LEU A 98 -8.87 -2.04 0.12
N HIS A 99 -7.81 -1.45 -0.43
CA HIS A 99 -6.85 -0.66 0.35
C HIS A 99 -7.50 0.57 0.96
N VAL A 100 -8.30 1.29 0.19
CA VAL A 100 -8.99 2.49 0.68
C VAL A 100 -10.08 2.13 1.70
N ALA A 101 -10.84 1.07 1.44
CA ALA A 101 -11.84 0.57 2.39
C ALA A 101 -11.21 0.14 3.71
N GLY A 102 -10.08 -0.55 3.64
CA GLY A 102 -9.31 -0.94 4.83
C GLY A 102 -8.84 0.25 5.63
N ALA A 103 -8.26 1.25 4.98
CA ALA A 103 -7.80 2.47 5.63
C ALA A 103 -8.96 3.22 6.31
N LEU A 104 -10.11 3.30 5.65
CA LEU A 104 -11.30 3.95 6.20
C LEU A 104 -11.80 3.25 7.47
N VAL A 105 -11.93 1.93 7.43
CA VAL A 105 -12.41 1.14 8.58
C VAL A 105 -11.42 1.14 9.73
N LEU A 106 -10.13 1.13 9.45
CA LEU A 106 -9.06 1.22 10.45
C LEU A 106 -8.86 2.65 10.98
N LYS A 107 -9.60 3.62 10.46
CA LYS A 107 -9.49 5.03 10.84
C LYS A 107 -8.06 5.56 10.71
N ALA A 108 -7.43 5.26 9.58
CA ALA A 108 -6.08 5.72 9.31
C ALA A 108 -6.00 7.26 9.27
N ASP A 109 -5.00 7.83 9.91
CA ASP A 109 -4.78 9.29 9.93
C ASP A 109 -4.27 9.80 8.58
N ALA A 110 -3.53 8.95 7.85
CA ALA A 110 -2.96 9.29 6.56
C ALA A 110 -2.89 8.05 5.67
N PHE A 111 -3.02 8.26 4.37
CA PHE A 111 -2.95 7.22 3.36
C PHE A 111 -1.78 7.53 2.40
N TYR A 112 -0.78 6.64 2.37
CA TYR A 112 0.44 6.84 1.59
C TYR A 112 0.37 6.09 0.26
N THR A 113 0.39 6.83 -0.83
CA THR A 113 0.44 6.26 -2.18
C THR A 113 1.13 7.21 -3.16
N PHE A 114 1.69 6.67 -4.22
CA PHE A 114 2.16 7.41 -5.40
C PHE A 114 1.32 7.12 -6.64
N ASP A 115 0.34 6.21 -6.53
CA ASP A 115 -0.60 5.93 -7.61
C ASP A 115 -1.65 7.04 -7.66
N GLN A 116 -1.77 7.70 -8.82
CA GLN A 116 -2.69 8.83 -9.04
C GLN A 116 -4.16 8.43 -8.89
N LYS A 117 -4.54 7.28 -9.41
CA LYS A 117 -5.92 6.79 -9.31
C LYS A 117 -6.28 6.45 -7.87
N LEU A 118 -5.35 5.79 -7.18
CA LEU A 118 -5.53 5.43 -5.78
C LEU A 118 -5.59 6.68 -4.88
N ALA A 119 -4.75 7.67 -5.15
CA ALA A 119 -4.79 8.96 -4.45
C ALA A 119 -6.12 9.68 -4.68
N SER A 120 -6.63 9.69 -5.91
CA SER A 120 -7.92 10.30 -6.25
C SER A 120 -9.07 9.63 -5.51
N LEU A 121 -9.07 8.31 -5.46
CA LEU A 121 -10.08 7.54 -4.73
C LEU A 121 -10.01 7.83 -3.23
N ALA A 122 -8.82 7.77 -2.64
CA ALA A 122 -8.61 8.04 -1.21
C ALA A 122 -9.08 9.44 -0.83
N THR A 123 -8.75 10.44 -1.64
CA THR A 123 -9.19 11.83 -1.43
C THR A 123 -10.71 11.96 -1.54
N ALA A 124 -11.34 11.33 -2.54
CA ALA A 124 -12.78 11.37 -2.74
C ALA A 124 -13.55 10.79 -1.54
N ILE A 125 -12.94 9.87 -0.80
CA ILE A 125 -13.53 9.23 0.39
C ILE A 125 -13.20 9.99 1.68
N GLY A 126 -12.34 10.98 1.62
CA GLY A 126 -11.98 11.82 2.77
C GLY A 126 -10.72 11.39 3.51
N LEU A 127 -9.90 10.51 2.94
CA LEU A 127 -8.61 10.17 3.51
C LEU A 127 -7.57 11.26 3.21
N THR A 128 -6.70 11.50 4.16
CA THR A 128 -5.59 12.47 4.00
C THR A 128 -4.43 11.84 3.25
N ILE A 129 -3.99 12.47 2.18
CA ILE A 129 -2.79 12.12 1.43
C ILE A 129 -1.69 13.11 1.83
N PRO A 130 -0.64 12.66 2.50
CA PRO A 130 0.47 13.54 2.89
C PRO A 130 1.30 14.00 1.70
#